data_ec189261d22180884b44b639c541c88f
#
_entry.id   ec189261d22180884b44b639c541c88f
#
_cell.length_a   1.000
_cell.length_b   1.000
_cell.length_c   1.000
_cell.angle_alpha   90.00
_cell.angle_beta   90.00
_cell.angle_gamma   90.00
#
_symmetry.space_group_name_H-M   'P 1'
#
loop_
_entity.id
_entity.type
_entity.pdbx_description
1 polymer ?
#
loop_
_entity_poly.entity_id
_entity_poly.type
_entity_poly.pdbx_seq_one_letter_code
_entity_poly.pdbx_strand_id
1 'polypeptide(L)'
;MILSHIIIGAKSKKPLSYVNTVEAIKGKGLKGDRYYYGVGAFNKPQLNQKVREVSIFSYNDLIEVNNRLNTNLDFKDLRRNLIIKDFDYNKIKDKEFIIGTAKFKIVRTAPPCRYLSKILDLDIMNGLKHIGGYRAIITQSGVINLEDKILV
;
A
#
# COMPACT_ATOMS: atom_id res chain seq x y z
N MET A 1 -3.82 15.25 4.28
CA MET A 1 -3.62 13.80 4.10
C MET A 1 -3.50 13.15 5.48
N ILE A 2 -4.27 12.08 5.73
CA ILE A 2 -4.31 11.38 7.03
C ILE A 2 -4.25 9.88 6.77
N LEU A 3 -3.47 9.15 7.57
CA LEU A 3 -3.39 7.69 7.51
C LEU A 3 -4.67 7.06 8.07
N SER A 4 -5.50 6.53 7.19
CA SER A 4 -6.83 6.02 7.53
C SER A 4 -6.83 4.54 7.94
N HIS A 5 -6.04 3.71 7.25
CA HIS A 5 -5.94 2.27 7.56
C HIS A 5 -4.51 1.79 7.37
N ILE A 6 -4.13 0.82 8.18
CA ILE A 6 -2.88 0.07 8.07
C ILE A 6 -3.26 -1.40 7.89
N ILE A 7 -2.77 -2.03 6.83
CA ILE A 7 -3.15 -3.39 6.42
C ILE A 7 -1.88 -4.21 6.24
N ILE A 8 -1.75 -5.28 6.99
CA ILE A 8 -0.60 -6.18 6.94
C ILE A 8 -1.03 -7.65 6.93
N GLY A 9 -0.13 -8.51 6.55
CA GLY A 9 -0.29 -9.96 6.64
C GLY A 9 1.04 -10.66 6.41
N ALA A 10 1.38 -11.61 7.28
CA ALA A 10 2.69 -12.25 7.31
C ALA A 10 2.95 -13.21 6.13
N LYS A 11 1.90 -13.69 5.47
CA LYS A 11 2.00 -14.73 4.42
C LYS A 11 1.47 -14.24 3.08
N SER A 12 2.16 -14.63 2.00
CA SER A 12 1.67 -14.43 0.64
C SER A 12 0.36 -15.20 0.42
N LYS A 13 -0.53 -14.64 -0.39
CA LYS A 13 -1.80 -15.26 -0.82
C LYS A 13 -2.77 -15.62 0.33
N LYS A 14 -2.54 -15.14 1.53
CA LYS A 14 -3.43 -15.30 2.68
C LYS A 14 -4.17 -13.99 2.98
N PRO A 15 -5.31 -14.04 3.69
CA PRO A 15 -6.03 -12.85 4.10
C PRO A 15 -5.14 -11.88 4.87
N LEU A 16 -5.40 -10.58 4.71
CA LEU A 16 -4.72 -9.51 5.43
C LEU A 16 -5.58 -9.03 6.59
N SER A 17 -4.95 -8.31 7.52
CA SER A 17 -5.61 -7.76 8.71
C SER A 17 -5.37 -6.28 8.84
N TYR A 18 -6.34 -5.56 9.41
CA TYR A 18 -6.18 -4.19 9.89
C TYR A 18 -5.41 -4.18 11.20
N VAL A 19 -4.50 -3.23 11.35
CA VAL A 19 -3.80 -2.95 12.60
C VAL A 19 -3.85 -1.45 12.90
N ASN A 20 -3.71 -1.08 14.18
CA ASN A 20 -3.78 0.32 14.61
C ASN A 20 -2.41 1.00 14.60
N THR A 21 -1.35 0.22 14.72
CA THR A 21 0.04 0.69 14.77
C THR A 21 0.97 -0.34 14.12
N VAL A 22 2.07 0.13 13.55
CA VAL A 22 3.11 -0.75 13.01
C VAL A 22 4.46 -0.05 12.99
N GLU A 23 5.54 -0.82 13.17
CA GLU A 23 6.90 -0.35 12.92
C GLU A 23 7.21 -0.41 11.42
N ALA A 24 7.65 0.71 10.88
CA ALA A 24 8.18 0.82 9.52
C ALA A 24 9.70 0.72 9.58
N ILE A 25 10.30 -0.25 8.89
CA ILE A 25 11.73 -0.55 8.98
C ILE A 25 12.40 -0.25 7.63
N LYS A 26 13.35 0.67 7.65
CA LYS A 26 14.14 1.07 6.47
C LYS A 26 14.75 -0.14 5.76
N GLY A 27 14.53 -0.25 4.46
CA GLY A 27 15.08 -1.31 3.61
C GLY A 27 14.36 -2.64 3.71
N LYS A 28 13.29 -2.75 4.55
CA LYS A 28 12.55 -4.00 4.76
C LYS A 28 11.06 -3.88 4.50
N GLY A 29 10.38 -2.92 5.12
CA GLY A 29 8.94 -2.76 5.03
C GLY A 29 8.27 -2.63 6.39
N LEU A 30 6.96 -2.89 6.45
CA LEU A 30 6.18 -2.86 7.68
C LEU A 30 6.36 -4.17 8.44
N LYS A 31 6.81 -4.08 9.70
CA LYS A 31 7.06 -5.25 10.54
C LYS A 31 5.79 -6.08 10.72
N GLY A 32 5.88 -7.37 10.44
CA GLY A 32 4.72 -8.27 10.43
C GLY A 32 4.08 -8.45 9.06
N ASP A 33 4.45 -7.67 8.05
CA ASP A 33 3.94 -7.83 6.70
C ASP A 33 4.79 -8.79 5.85
N ARG A 34 4.17 -9.42 4.86
CA ARG A 34 4.80 -10.39 3.95
C ARG A 34 6.00 -9.82 3.19
N TYR A 35 5.98 -8.54 2.85
CA TYR A 35 7.12 -7.87 2.19
C TYR A 35 8.30 -7.65 3.14
N TYR A 36 8.04 -7.39 4.42
CA TYR A 36 9.07 -7.33 5.45
C TYR A 36 9.83 -8.67 5.58
N TYR A 37 9.10 -9.79 5.50
CA TYR A 37 9.69 -11.14 5.56
C TYR A 37 10.23 -11.64 4.21
N GLY A 38 10.09 -10.88 3.12
CA GLY A 38 10.55 -11.27 1.80
C GLY A 38 9.74 -12.41 1.14
N VAL A 39 8.51 -12.65 1.59
CA VAL A 39 7.63 -13.72 1.09
C VAL A 39 6.40 -13.20 0.32
N GLY A 40 6.36 -11.92 0.01
CA GLY A 40 5.29 -11.34 -0.81
C GLY A 40 5.29 -11.89 -2.25
N ALA A 41 4.14 -11.81 -2.93
CA ALA A 41 3.99 -12.34 -4.29
C ALA A 41 4.98 -11.76 -5.30
N PHE A 42 5.49 -10.56 -5.04
CA PHE A 42 6.47 -9.88 -5.88
C PHE A 42 7.90 -9.91 -5.33
N ASN A 43 8.17 -10.63 -4.25
CA ASN A 43 9.53 -10.88 -3.74
C ASN A 43 10.18 -11.99 -4.58
N LYS A 44 10.70 -11.63 -5.75
CA LYS A 44 11.39 -12.56 -6.66
C LYS A 44 12.83 -12.10 -6.87
N PRO A 45 13.81 -13.04 -6.99
CA PRO A 45 15.23 -12.68 -7.13
C PRO A 45 15.54 -11.71 -8.26
N GLN A 46 14.81 -11.79 -9.38
CA GLN A 46 14.99 -10.94 -10.56
C GLN A 46 14.37 -9.53 -10.42
N LEU A 47 13.61 -9.26 -9.36
CA LEU A 47 12.97 -7.97 -9.13
C LEU A 47 13.72 -7.15 -8.09
N ASN A 48 13.78 -5.82 -8.28
CA ASN A 48 14.37 -4.92 -7.30
C ASN A 48 13.56 -4.93 -6.01
N GLN A 49 14.13 -5.40 -4.91
CA GLN A 49 13.48 -5.51 -3.59
C GLN A 49 13.10 -4.15 -3.01
N LYS A 50 13.87 -3.09 -3.30
CA LYS A 50 13.61 -1.73 -2.80
C LYS A 50 12.22 -1.19 -3.17
N VAL A 51 11.63 -1.65 -4.27
CA VAL A 51 10.29 -1.22 -4.68
C VAL A 51 9.16 -2.07 -4.08
N ARG A 52 9.48 -2.94 -3.13
CA ARG A 52 8.55 -3.92 -2.53
C ARG A 52 8.33 -3.72 -1.03
N GLU A 53 8.74 -2.58 -0.47
CA GLU A 53 8.64 -2.37 0.97
C GLU A 53 7.22 -2.06 1.41
N VAL A 54 6.56 -1.08 0.78
CA VAL A 54 5.24 -0.58 1.18
C VAL A 54 4.41 -0.23 -0.05
N SER A 55 3.11 -0.44 0.02
CA SER A 55 2.15 0.06 -0.95
C SER A 55 1.18 1.07 -0.32
N ILE A 56 0.86 2.12 -1.08
CA ILE A 56 -0.03 3.22 -0.67
C ILE A 56 -1.22 3.25 -1.62
N PHE A 57 -2.41 3.52 -1.07
CA PHE A 57 -3.65 3.64 -1.84
C PHE A 57 -4.48 4.82 -1.33
N SER A 58 -5.15 5.51 -2.23
CA SER A 58 -6.07 6.59 -1.88
C SER A 58 -7.39 6.04 -1.35
N TYR A 59 -7.89 6.61 -0.26
CA TYR A 59 -9.19 6.25 0.30
C TYR A 59 -10.32 6.40 -0.72
N ASN A 60 -10.32 7.52 -1.46
CA ASN A 60 -11.37 7.80 -2.44
C ASN A 60 -11.32 6.89 -3.66
N ASP A 61 -10.15 6.34 -4.00
CA ASP A 61 -10.02 5.44 -5.15
C ASP A 61 -10.76 4.11 -4.95
N LEU A 62 -10.98 3.66 -3.71
CA LEU A 62 -11.80 2.47 -3.47
C LEU A 62 -13.26 2.70 -3.90
N ILE A 63 -13.81 3.89 -3.65
CA ILE A 63 -15.16 4.24 -4.08
C ILE A 63 -15.25 4.14 -5.60
N GLU A 64 -14.27 4.71 -6.30
CA GLU A 64 -14.19 4.66 -7.75
C GLU A 64 -14.06 3.21 -8.28
N VAL A 65 -13.21 2.40 -7.66
CA VAL A 65 -13.06 0.96 -8.02
C VAL A 65 -14.38 0.23 -7.88
N ASN A 66 -15.06 0.39 -6.75
CA ASN A 66 -16.35 -0.25 -6.50
C ASN A 66 -17.42 0.21 -7.49
N ASN A 67 -17.43 1.49 -7.87
CA ASN A 67 -18.34 2.01 -8.90
C ASN A 67 -18.05 1.39 -10.28
N ARG A 68 -16.79 1.33 -10.69
CA ARG A 68 -16.38 0.74 -11.97
C ARG A 68 -16.74 -0.73 -12.10
N LEU A 69 -16.58 -1.48 -11.01
CA LEU A 69 -16.78 -2.93 -10.98
C LEU A 69 -18.17 -3.35 -10.49
N ASN A 70 -19.00 -2.39 -10.07
CA ASN A 70 -20.29 -2.65 -9.42
C ASN A 70 -20.15 -3.65 -8.26
N THR A 71 -19.22 -3.36 -7.34
CA THR A 71 -18.84 -4.22 -6.21
C THR A 71 -18.85 -3.47 -4.89
N ASN A 72 -18.67 -4.20 -3.80
CA ASN A 72 -18.53 -3.65 -2.45
C ASN A 72 -17.23 -4.19 -1.80
N LEU A 73 -16.09 -3.98 -2.46
CA LEU A 73 -14.78 -4.38 -1.96
C LEU A 73 -14.37 -3.56 -0.74
N ASP A 74 -13.66 -4.20 0.18
CA ASP A 74 -12.99 -3.59 1.32
C ASP A 74 -11.54 -3.22 0.93
N PHE A 75 -10.90 -2.31 1.67
CA PHE A 75 -9.50 -1.92 1.44
C PHE A 75 -8.53 -3.09 1.49
N LYS A 76 -8.71 -4.03 2.42
CA LYS A 76 -7.85 -5.22 2.52
C LYS A 76 -7.95 -6.15 1.32
N ASP A 77 -9.06 -6.14 0.59
CA ASP A 77 -9.24 -6.95 -0.62
C ASP A 77 -8.28 -6.52 -1.74
N LEU A 78 -7.96 -5.23 -1.83
CA LEU A 78 -7.01 -4.69 -2.80
C LEU A 78 -5.55 -4.92 -2.41
N ARG A 79 -5.29 -5.44 -1.22
CA ARG A 79 -3.97 -5.85 -0.73
C ARG A 79 -2.92 -4.73 -0.74
N ARG A 80 -3.35 -3.51 -0.46
CA ARG A 80 -2.48 -2.35 -0.23
C ARG A 80 -2.25 -2.15 1.26
N ASN A 81 -1.07 -1.64 1.64
CA ASN A 81 -0.67 -1.53 3.05
C ASN A 81 -1.21 -0.28 3.75
N LEU A 82 -1.03 0.89 3.16
CA LEU A 82 -1.38 2.17 3.76
C LEU A 82 -2.48 2.85 2.95
N ILE A 83 -3.60 3.15 3.60
CA ILE A 83 -4.73 3.85 3.00
C ILE A 83 -4.74 5.28 3.52
N ILE A 84 -4.70 6.26 2.62
CA ILE A 84 -4.59 7.67 2.95
C ILE A 84 -5.84 8.42 2.49
N LYS A 85 -6.49 9.13 3.44
CA LYS A 85 -7.56 10.11 3.14
C LYS A 85 -6.94 11.41 2.62
N ASP A 86 -7.69 12.09 1.77
CA ASP A 86 -7.30 13.36 1.15
C ASP A 86 -5.94 13.25 0.44
N PHE A 87 -5.71 12.10 -0.20
CA PHE A 87 -4.44 11.80 -0.85
C PHE A 87 -4.20 12.74 -2.03
N ASP A 88 -3.08 13.44 -1.99
CA ASP A 88 -2.62 14.34 -3.05
C ASP A 88 -1.20 13.96 -3.47
N TYR A 89 -1.09 13.23 -4.57
CA TYR A 89 0.19 12.76 -5.11
C TYR A 89 1.15 13.92 -5.43
N ASN A 90 0.63 15.05 -5.93
CA ASN A 90 1.48 16.16 -6.33
C ASN A 90 2.22 16.81 -5.15
N LYS A 91 1.66 16.72 -3.94
CA LYS A 91 2.30 17.24 -2.72
C LYS A 91 3.51 16.42 -2.29
N ILE A 92 3.50 15.10 -2.55
CA ILE A 92 4.54 14.17 -2.07
C ILE A 92 5.40 13.56 -3.18
N LYS A 93 5.06 13.84 -4.44
CA LYS A 93 5.83 13.39 -5.60
C LYS A 93 7.28 13.87 -5.50
N ASP A 94 8.21 12.96 -5.73
CA ASP A 94 9.65 13.20 -5.74
C ASP A 94 10.26 13.72 -4.43
N LYS A 95 9.48 13.73 -3.34
CA LYS A 95 9.90 14.18 -2.02
C LYS A 95 9.86 13.06 -0.99
N GLU A 96 10.58 13.22 0.09
CA GLU A 96 10.32 12.46 1.31
C GLU A 96 9.10 13.05 2.04
N PHE A 97 8.31 12.19 2.66
CA PHE A 97 7.20 12.59 3.52
C PHE A 97 7.19 11.76 4.79
N ILE A 98 6.60 12.30 5.83
CA ILE A 98 6.60 11.75 7.18
C ILE A 98 5.21 11.23 7.51
N ILE A 99 5.14 10.02 8.08
CA ILE A 99 3.97 9.47 8.76
C ILE A 99 4.44 9.02 10.14
N GLY A 100 3.85 9.54 11.21
CA GLY A 100 4.32 9.26 12.56
C GLY A 100 5.78 9.70 12.75
N THR A 101 6.67 8.74 13.07
CA THR A 101 8.11 8.98 13.19
C THR A 101 8.93 8.40 12.03
N ALA A 102 8.28 7.76 11.05
CA ALA A 102 8.93 7.18 9.88
C ALA A 102 8.91 8.13 8.68
N LYS A 103 9.91 7.99 7.78
CA LYS A 103 9.95 8.69 6.49
C LYS A 103 9.81 7.73 5.33
N PHE A 104 9.13 8.20 4.32
CA PHE A 104 8.80 7.45 3.11
C PHE A 104 9.12 8.25 1.86
N LYS A 105 9.32 7.54 0.74
CA LYS A 105 9.40 8.14 -0.59
C LYS A 105 8.67 7.25 -1.59
N ILE A 106 7.80 7.84 -2.41
CA ILE A 106 7.19 7.13 -3.53
C ILE A 106 8.26 6.86 -4.59
N VAL A 107 8.30 5.62 -5.09
CA VAL A 107 9.27 5.20 -6.11
C VAL A 107 8.63 4.88 -7.45
N ARG A 108 7.36 4.48 -7.46
CA ARG A 108 6.60 4.23 -8.70
C ARG A 108 5.10 4.05 -8.43
N THR A 109 4.30 4.03 -9.49
CA THR A 109 2.92 3.58 -9.44
C THR A 109 2.84 2.07 -9.14
N ALA A 110 1.74 1.64 -8.54
CA ALA A 110 1.41 0.23 -8.34
C ALA A 110 0.32 -0.18 -9.34
N PRO A 111 0.68 -0.67 -10.53
CA PRO A 111 -0.30 -1.02 -11.54
C PRO A 111 -1.18 -2.19 -11.07
N PRO A 112 -2.37 -2.35 -11.64
CA PRO A 112 -3.21 -3.53 -11.41
C PRO A 112 -2.47 -4.80 -11.83
N CYS A 113 -2.76 -5.92 -11.16
CA CYS A 113 -2.12 -7.19 -11.49
C CYS A 113 -3.16 -8.30 -11.73
N ARG A 114 -2.83 -9.22 -12.61
CA ARG A 114 -3.69 -10.37 -12.94
C ARG A 114 -3.91 -11.31 -11.75
N TYR A 115 -2.95 -11.38 -10.84
CA TYR A 115 -3.09 -12.16 -9.61
C TYR A 115 -4.29 -11.70 -8.78
N LEU A 116 -4.47 -10.39 -8.60
CA LEU A 116 -5.58 -9.84 -7.85
C LEU A 116 -6.92 -10.07 -8.57
N SER A 117 -6.94 -9.94 -9.89
CA SER A 117 -8.12 -10.29 -10.71
C SER A 117 -8.55 -11.74 -10.51
N LYS A 118 -7.58 -12.66 -10.45
CA LYS A 118 -7.83 -14.09 -10.28
C LYS A 118 -8.41 -14.43 -8.90
N ILE A 119 -7.85 -13.88 -7.82
CA ILE A 119 -8.30 -14.19 -6.46
C ILE A 119 -9.64 -13.55 -6.11
N LEU A 120 -9.99 -12.42 -6.72
CA LEU A 120 -11.26 -11.73 -6.49
C LEU A 120 -12.34 -12.12 -7.52
N ASP A 121 -11.95 -12.82 -8.58
CA ASP A 121 -12.83 -13.12 -9.73
C ASP A 121 -13.50 -11.85 -10.29
N LEU A 122 -12.72 -10.79 -10.48
CA LEU A 122 -13.15 -9.48 -10.93
C LEU A 122 -12.19 -8.93 -11.98
N ASP A 123 -12.67 -8.03 -12.85
CA ASP A 123 -11.85 -7.30 -13.81
C ASP A 123 -11.06 -6.17 -13.13
N ILE A 124 -10.15 -6.54 -12.24
CA ILE A 124 -9.31 -5.61 -11.49
C ILE A 124 -8.40 -4.80 -12.43
N MET A 125 -8.04 -5.34 -13.59
CA MET A 125 -7.23 -4.61 -14.57
C MET A 125 -7.92 -3.32 -15.02
N ASN A 126 -9.22 -3.36 -15.29
CA ASN A 126 -10.03 -2.16 -15.58
C ASN A 126 -10.39 -1.38 -14.32
N GLY A 127 -10.76 -2.06 -13.25
CA GLY A 127 -11.15 -1.42 -11.98
C GLY A 127 -10.07 -0.51 -11.40
N LEU A 128 -8.81 -0.92 -11.46
CA LEU A 128 -7.65 -0.17 -10.94
C LEU A 128 -6.89 0.63 -12.01
N LYS A 129 -7.39 0.70 -13.23
CA LYS A 129 -6.71 1.43 -14.30
C LYS A 129 -6.53 2.90 -13.90
N HIS A 130 -5.26 3.34 -13.86
CA HIS A 130 -4.82 4.69 -13.43
C HIS A 130 -5.04 5.06 -11.95
N ILE A 131 -5.64 4.17 -11.15
CA ILE A 131 -5.90 4.38 -9.72
C ILE A 131 -5.39 3.21 -8.85
N GLY A 132 -4.40 2.47 -9.30
CA GLY A 132 -3.85 1.31 -8.59
C GLY A 132 -3.03 1.62 -7.35
N GLY A 133 -2.80 2.90 -7.05
CA GLY A 133 -1.96 3.36 -5.95
C GLY A 133 -0.47 3.41 -6.30
N TYR A 134 0.37 3.40 -5.27
CA TYR A 134 1.80 3.66 -5.40
C TYR A 134 2.62 2.65 -4.59
N ARG A 135 3.88 2.47 -5.00
CA ARG A 135 4.91 1.79 -4.22
C ARG A 135 5.83 2.82 -3.58
N ALA A 136 6.17 2.61 -2.33
CA ALA A 136 7.05 3.47 -1.57
C ALA A 136 8.15 2.66 -0.89
N ILE A 137 9.25 3.33 -0.60
CA ILE A 137 10.32 2.85 0.27
C ILE A 137 10.29 3.59 1.59
N ILE A 138 10.84 2.96 2.63
CA ILE A 138 11.04 3.57 3.94
C ILE A 138 12.47 4.12 3.97
N THR A 139 12.59 5.44 4.07
CA THR A 139 13.90 6.11 4.09
C THR A 139 14.42 6.34 5.50
N GLN A 140 13.52 6.36 6.49
CA GLN A 140 13.85 6.38 7.92
C GLN A 140 12.87 5.48 8.68
N SER A 141 13.40 4.58 9.50
CA SER A 141 12.60 3.73 10.38
C SER A 141 11.85 4.53 11.44
N GLY A 142 10.67 4.05 11.83
CA GLY A 142 9.86 4.68 12.86
C GLY A 142 8.56 3.92 13.09
N VAL A 143 7.70 4.48 13.93
CA VAL A 143 6.36 3.94 14.23
C VAL A 143 5.31 4.80 13.57
N ILE A 144 4.32 4.16 12.96
CA ILE A 144 3.15 4.81 12.38
C ILE A 144 1.88 4.30 13.06
N ASN A 145 0.92 5.20 13.25
CA ASN A 145 -0.36 4.92 13.90
C ASN A 145 -1.51 5.39 13.01
N LEU A 146 -2.69 4.81 13.22
CA LEU A 146 -3.92 5.37 12.63
C LEU A 146 -4.07 6.84 12.99
N GLU A 147 -4.64 7.61 12.08
CA GLU A 147 -4.87 9.06 12.17
C GLU A 147 -3.59 9.92 12.15
N ASP A 148 -2.41 9.34 11.99
CA ASP A 148 -1.19 10.13 11.76
C ASP A 148 -1.35 11.02 10.53
N LYS A 149 -0.95 12.29 10.67
CA LYS A 149 -0.90 13.24 9.55
C LYS A 149 0.30 12.95 8.67
N ILE A 150 0.11 13.09 7.37
CA ILE A 150 1.21 13.02 6.42
C ILE A 150 1.80 14.43 6.26
N LEU A 151 3.07 14.57 6.62
CA LEU A 151 3.82 15.83 6.59
C LEU A 151 4.86 15.79 5.46
N VAL A 152 5.02 16.90 4.79
CA VAL A 152 5.99 17.04 3.67
C VAL A 152 7.13 17.98 4.07
#